data_f3d604dd1418870c873541311d4927b1
#
_entry.id   f3d604dd1418870c873541311d4927b1
#
_cell.length_a   1.000
_cell.length_b   1.000
_cell.length_c   1.000
_cell.angle_alpha   90.00
_cell.angle_beta   90.00
_cell.angle_gamma   90.00
#
_symmetry.space_group_name_H-M   'P 1'
#
loop_
_entity.id
_entity.type
_entity.pdbx_description
1 polymer ?
#
loop_
_entity_poly.entity_id
_entity_poly.type
_entity_poly.pdbx_seq_one_letter_code
_entity_poly.pdbx_strand_id
1 'polypeptide(L)'
;MKILIVYASRETGNTAKVARAIADRLGPECSLFPVSQAPEPDGFDFIALGFGIYRGWPDGDMIAYMKRCRKKNVGLFMTLGAWPDSAPAAACLGRAEGMLADCTVRVKFACQGAYAPEFLARLRSLPPTSSHGWTPERAQRITEAMKHPDAEDLTRAAEMFSAAVAKLRAPAVVASSPIPKKAVAAVFFGSTVPRAREAYRKITEKLERDLPAIPVFQAYTSGIVRKRIGYTVPSLPELLRKLQLEGYTCVDVLAGLLSPGEEYCRLLQDVSGFSRFLSCRVSPVPFSSLGRMREFLNRTAASLPPERRSDEDVLFMGHGNTDGRSDFIYMTAAQELAKIDPRFHLACVEGAPGLEEVIPALNAEKVWLIPFMLVAGDHALNDMAGEEEESWRSRLEAKGFRCECVLRGLGEADAVAELFPGYLKALDEV
;
A
#
# COMPACT_ATOMS: atom_id res chain seq x y z
N MET A 1 30.19 15.40 -15.94
CA MET A 1 29.56 14.63 -14.85
C MET A 1 30.18 13.24 -14.84
N LYS A 2 30.82 12.86 -13.75
CA LYS A 2 31.48 11.56 -13.59
C LYS A 2 30.46 10.53 -13.11
N ILE A 3 30.33 9.42 -13.83
CA ILE A 3 29.36 8.36 -13.57
C ILE A 3 30.09 7.08 -13.19
N LEU A 4 29.61 6.42 -12.15
CA LEU A 4 30.12 5.13 -11.70
C LEU A 4 28.98 4.09 -11.71
N ILE A 5 29.25 2.92 -12.24
CA ILE A 5 28.40 1.75 -12.11
C ILE A 5 29.15 0.70 -11.30
N VAL A 6 28.60 0.30 -10.18
CA VAL A 6 29.11 -0.77 -9.33
C VAL A 6 28.10 -1.90 -9.29
N TYR A 7 28.55 -3.12 -9.51
CA TYR A 7 27.66 -4.28 -9.50
C TYR A 7 28.24 -5.46 -8.72
N ALA A 8 27.37 -6.15 -8.00
CA ALA A 8 27.63 -7.47 -7.44
C ALA A 8 26.90 -8.50 -8.29
N SER A 9 27.65 -9.38 -8.94
CA SER A 9 27.09 -10.45 -9.78
C SER A 9 27.86 -11.75 -9.54
N ARG A 10 27.10 -12.82 -9.31
CA ARG A 10 27.65 -14.16 -9.08
C ARG A 10 27.60 -15.00 -10.37
N GLU A 11 27.59 -16.30 -10.25
CA GLU A 11 27.74 -17.34 -11.27
C GLU A 11 26.93 -17.12 -12.56
N THR A 12 25.68 -16.65 -12.43
CA THR A 12 24.79 -16.47 -13.60
C THR A 12 25.10 -15.22 -14.44
N GLY A 13 25.85 -14.27 -13.89
CA GLY A 13 26.18 -13.04 -14.59
C GLY A 13 25.02 -12.09 -14.86
N ASN A 14 23.80 -12.34 -14.33
CA ASN A 14 22.61 -11.55 -14.66
C ASN A 14 22.78 -10.06 -14.39
N THR A 15 23.21 -9.70 -13.17
CA THR A 15 23.42 -8.30 -12.79
C THR A 15 24.52 -7.63 -13.61
N ALA A 16 25.56 -8.38 -13.97
CA ALA A 16 26.64 -7.88 -14.83
C ALA A 16 26.16 -7.56 -16.26
N LYS A 17 25.22 -8.35 -16.82
CA LYS A 17 24.59 -8.05 -18.12
C LYS A 17 23.86 -6.72 -18.09
N VAL A 18 23.04 -6.49 -17.08
CA VAL A 18 22.30 -5.23 -16.90
C VAL A 18 23.27 -4.06 -16.70
N ALA A 19 24.32 -4.24 -15.88
CA ALA A 19 25.34 -3.22 -15.64
C ALA A 19 26.03 -2.78 -16.93
N ARG A 20 26.40 -3.75 -17.80
CA ARG A 20 27.03 -3.47 -19.11
C ARG A 20 26.07 -2.71 -20.03
N ALA A 21 24.81 -3.14 -20.15
CA ALA A 21 23.84 -2.45 -21.00
C ALA A 21 23.64 -0.98 -20.57
N ILE A 22 23.62 -0.71 -19.27
CA ILE A 22 23.58 0.66 -18.74
C ILE A 22 24.85 1.42 -19.10
N ALA A 23 26.04 0.80 -18.93
CA ALA A 23 27.32 1.43 -19.22
C ALA A 23 27.47 1.77 -20.72
N ASP A 24 27.13 0.83 -21.59
CA ASP A 24 27.20 1.02 -23.06
C ASP A 24 26.30 2.20 -23.50
N ARG A 25 25.13 2.34 -22.91
CA ARG A 25 24.21 3.45 -23.21
C ARG A 25 24.67 4.79 -22.66
N LEU A 26 25.33 4.81 -21.50
CA LEU A 26 25.84 6.04 -20.88
C LEU A 26 27.16 6.53 -21.52
N GLY A 27 27.86 5.66 -22.20
CA GLY A 27 29.07 5.99 -23.00
C GLY A 27 30.35 6.18 -22.17
N PRO A 28 31.38 6.81 -22.76
CA PRO A 28 32.74 6.79 -22.23
C PRO A 28 32.95 7.57 -20.92
N GLU A 29 31.98 8.39 -20.50
CA GLU A 29 32.07 9.08 -19.22
C GLU A 29 31.67 8.19 -18.02
N CYS A 30 31.28 6.95 -18.31
CA CYS A 30 30.84 5.98 -17.33
C CYS A 30 31.96 4.97 -17.02
N SER A 31 32.25 4.81 -15.74
CA SER A 31 33.16 3.78 -15.24
C SER A 31 32.36 2.60 -14.69
N LEU A 32 32.71 1.37 -15.10
CA LEU A 32 32.00 0.15 -14.70
C LEU A 32 32.95 -0.78 -13.93
N PHE A 33 32.55 -1.15 -12.70
CA PHE A 33 33.33 -2.04 -11.85
C PHE A 33 32.49 -3.10 -11.14
N PRO A 34 33.01 -4.32 -11.01
CA PRO A 34 32.49 -5.22 -9.98
C PRO A 34 32.76 -4.63 -8.60
N VAL A 35 31.89 -4.91 -7.63
CA VAL A 35 31.96 -4.32 -6.29
C VAL A 35 33.32 -4.56 -5.59
N SER A 36 33.96 -5.69 -5.85
CA SER A 36 35.28 -6.05 -5.31
C SER A 36 36.43 -5.17 -5.79
N GLN A 37 36.23 -4.43 -6.89
CA GLN A 37 37.26 -3.56 -7.51
C GLN A 37 36.74 -2.11 -7.61
N ALA A 38 35.61 -1.81 -7.00
CA ALA A 38 34.99 -0.50 -7.10
C ALA A 38 35.79 0.57 -6.36
N PRO A 39 36.03 1.74 -6.99
CA PRO A 39 36.69 2.87 -6.34
C PRO A 39 35.80 3.48 -5.25
N GLU A 40 36.37 4.40 -4.47
CA GLU A 40 35.60 5.16 -3.49
C GLU A 40 34.49 6.02 -4.17
N PRO A 41 33.32 6.15 -3.53
CA PRO A 41 32.19 6.86 -4.10
C PRO A 41 32.41 8.37 -4.30
N ASP A 42 33.32 8.99 -3.57
CA ASP A 42 33.42 10.46 -3.41
C ASP A 42 33.71 11.22 -4.72
N GLY A 43 34.42 10.62 -5.63
CA GLY A 43 34.81 11.24 -6.90
C GLY A 43 33.71 11.29 -7.97
N PHE A 44 32.49 10.79 -7.70
CA PHE A 44 31.43 10.61 -8.71
C PHE A 44 30.20 11.41 -8.39
N ASP A 45 29.55 11.91 -9.45
CA ASP A 45 28.32 12.73 -9.36
C ASP A 45 27.04 11.86 -9.35
N PHE A 46 27.10 10.71 -10.00
CA PHE A 46 26.03 9.70 -10.04
C PHE A 46 26.62 8.29 -9.92
N ILE A 47 25.99 7.44 -9.11
CA ILE A 47 26.44 6.07 -8.88
C ILE A 47 25.27 5.11 -9.10
N ALA A 48 25.40 4.21 -10.07
CA ALA A 48 24.46 3.11 -10.26
C ALA A 48 24.94 1.88 -9.48
N LEU A 49 24.07 1.31 -8.64
CA LEU A 49 24.35 0.21 -7.73
C LEU A 49 23.53 -1.01 -8.13
N GLY A 50 24.18 -2.07 -8.61
CA GLY A 50 23.56 -3.27 -9.13
C GLY A 50 23.80 -4.50 -8.27
N PHE A 51 22.74 -5.29 -7.97
CA PHE A 51 22.84 -6.44 -7.10
C PHE A 51 21.84 -7.54 -7.45
N GLY A 52 22.24 -8.79 -7.17
CA GLY A 52 21.32 -9.91 -7.07
C GLY A 52 20.70 -10.00 -5.68
N ILE A 53 19.56 -10.68 -5.57
CA ILE A 53 18.86 -10.87 -4.29
C ILE A 53 19.15 -12.25 -3.71
N TYR A 54 19.62 -12.26 -2.47
CA TYR A 54 19.88 -13.46 -1.68
C TYR A 54 19.07 -13.41 -0.39
N ARG A 55 18.12 -14.34 -0.21
CA ARG A 55 17.24 -14.40 0.96
C ARG A 55 16.57 -13.05 1.28
N GLY A 56 16.20 -12.31 0.23
CA GLY A 56 15.54 -11.01 0.37
C GLY A 56 16.46 -9.81 0.56
N TRP A 57 17.78 -9.96 0.51
CA TRP A 57 18.77 -8.91 0.70
C TRP A 57 19.71 -8.78 -0.49
N PRO A 58 20.29 -7.59 -0.75
CA PRO A 58 21.41 -7.44 -1.64
C PRO A 58 22.63 -8.27 -1.20
N ASP A 59 23.56 -8.48 -2.11
CA ASP A 59 24.84 -9.10 -1.77
C ASP A 59 25.59 -8.33 -0.66
N GLY A 60 26.28 -9.06 0.23
CA GLY A 60 26.95 -8.48 1.41
C GLY A 60 27.99 -7.43 1.05
N ASP A 61 28.78 -7.65 -0.01
CA ASP A 61 29.80 -6.70 -0.46
C ASP A 61 29.14 -5.43 -1.02
N MET A 62 28.02 -5.56 -1.72
CA MET A 62 27.22 -4.43 -2.16
C MET A 62 26.62 -3.65 -1.00
N ILE A 63 26.13 -4.32 0.04
CA ILE A 63 25.65 -3.68 1.27
C ILE A 63 26.78 -2.84 1.91
N ALA A 64 27.98 -3.42 1.99
CA ALA A 64 29.14 -2.70 2.52
C ALA A 64 29.50 -1.47 1.68
N TYR A 65 29.40 -1.58 0.36
CA TYR A 65 29.66 -0.47 -0.56
C TYR A 65 28.58 0.62 -0.44
N MET A 66 27.29 0.25 -0.40
CA MET A 66 26.15 1.19 -0.22
C MET A 66 26.33 2.05 1.03
N LYS A 67 26.80 1.48 2.13
CA LYS A 67 27.04 2.19 3.39
C LYS A 67 28.15 3.26 3.28
N ARG A 68 28.98 3.20 2.26
CA ARG A 68 30.02 4.21 1.98
C ARG A 68 29.52 5.38 1.14
N CYS A 69 28.40 5.19 0.42
CA CYS A 69 27.78 6.26 -0.35
C CYS A 69 27.15 7.30 0.59
N ARG A 70 27.56 8.57 0.48
CA ARG A 70 27.02 9.67 1.27
C ARG A 70 26.70 10.85 0.37
N LYS A 71 25.51 11.44 0.54
CA LYS A 71 25.07 12.65 -0.18
C LYS A 71 25.25 12.56 -1.71
N LYS A 72 24.97 11.38 -2.29
CA LYS A 72 25.14 11.11 -3.73
C LYS A 72 23.80 10.98 -4.43
N ASN A 73 23.78 11.29 -5.72
CA ASN A 73 22.71 10.83 -6.60
C ASN A 73 22.99 9.37 -6.95
N VAL A 74 22.03 8.49 -6.70
CA VAL A 74 22.19 7.05 -6.93
C VAL A 74 21.06 6.48 -7.80
N GLY A 75 21.36 5.40 -8.50
CA GLY A 75 20.38 4.56 -9.15
C GLY A 75 20.50 3.13 -8.64
N LEU A 76 19.40 2.43 -8.47
CA LEU A 76 19.38 1.03 -8.04
C LEU A 76 18.91 0.14 -9.19
N PHE A 77 19.62 -0.95 -9.45
CA PHE A 77 19.13 -2.01 -10.33
C PHE A 77 19.36 -3.38 -9.70
N MET A 78 18.34 -4.23 -9.76
CA MET A 78 18.44 -5.56 -9.19
C MET A 78 17.96 -6.65 -10.14
N THR A 79 18.56 -7.84 -9.98
CA THR A 79 18.09 -9.06 -10.61
C THR A 79 17.65 -10.06 -9.56
N LEU A 80 16.49 -10.71 -9.77
CA LEU A 80 15.91 -11.62 -8.80
C LEU A 80 15.12 -12.73 -9.50
N GLY A 81 14.86 -13.81 -8.79
CA GLY A 81 14.05 -14.92 -9.31
C GLY A 81 12.54 -14.76 -9.11
N ALA A 82 12.10 -13.72 -8.38
CA ALA A 82 10.68 -13.38 -8.24
C ALA A 82 10.22 -12.47 -9.40
N TRP A 83 8.92 -12.26 -9.51
CA TRP A 83 8.37 -11.28 -10.43
C TRP A 83 8.84 -9.87 -10.03
N PRO A 84 9.33 -9.03 -10.96
CA PRO A 84 9.90 -7.73 -10.64
C PRO A 84 8.88 -6.71 -10.11
N ASP A 85 7.60 -6.91 -10.39
CA ASP A 85 6.46 -6.13 -9.93
C ASP A 85 5.81 -6.67 -8.65
N SER A 86 6.37 -7.72 -8.06
CA SER A 86 5.83 -8.37 -6.86
C SER A 86 6.17 -7.61 -5.57
N ALA A 87 5.35 -7.78 -4.54
CA ALA A 87 5.60 -7.23 -3.20
C ALA A 87 6.97 -7.64 -2.62
N PRO A 88 7.46 -8.90 -2.76
CA PRO A 88 8.83 -9.26 -2.39
C PRO A 88 9.91 -8.45 -3.11
N ALA A 89 9.73 -8.16 -4.41
CA ALA A 89 10.67 -7.34 -5.18
C ALA A 89 10.69 -5.89 -4.67
N ALA A 90 9.53 -5.28 -4.46
CA ALA A 90 9.41 -3.95 -3.89
C ALA A 90 10.06 -3.85 -2.50
N ALA A 91 9.86 -4.85 -1.64
CA ALA A 91 10.48 -4.93 -0.32
C ALA A 91 12.02 -5.02 -0.39
N CYS A 92 12.57 -5.73 -1.40
CA CYS A 92 14.02 -5.80 -1.60
C CYS A 92 14.60 -4.46 -2.03
N LEU A 93 13.95 -3.74 -2.96
CA LEU A 93 14.35 -2.39 -3.35
C LEU A 93 14.23 -1.40 -2.19
N GLY A 94 13.16 -1.45 -1.41
CA GLY A 94 12.97 -0.60 -0.24
C GLY A 94 14.06 -0.80 0.81
N ARG A 95 14.48 -2.05 1.07
CA ARG A 95 15.61 -2.33 1.96
C ARG A 95 16.94 -1.76 1.44
N ALA A 96 17.20 -1.88 0.15
CA ALA A 96 18.40 -1.30 -0.46
C ALA A 96 18.38 0.24 -0.38
N GLU A 97 17.23 0.86 -0.65
CA GLU A 97 17.04 2.31 -0.52
C GLU A 97 17.24 2.80 0.92
N GLY A 98 16.71 2.08 1.91
CA GLY A 98 16.89 2.40 3.33
C GLY A 98 18.37 2.40 3.79
N MET A 99 19.27 1.71 3.09
CA MET A 99 20.72 1.76 3.35
C MET A 99 21.39 3.03 2.82
N LEU A 100 20.69 3.80 1.98
CA LEU A 100 21.16 4.98 1.27
C LEU A 100 20.46 6.25 1.78
N ALA A 101 20.12 6.31 3.07
CA ALA A 101 19.32 7.35 3.69
C ALA A 101 19.82 8.79 3.40
N ASP A 102 21.15 8.99 3.28
CA ASP A 102 21.77 10.27 2.97
C ASP A 102 21.88 10.55 1.45
N CYS A 103 21.45 9.61 0.61
CA CYS A 103 21.56 9.69 -0.86
C CYS A 103 20.21 10.00 -1.48
N THR A 104 20.24 10.58 -2.68
CA THR A 104 19.02 10.77 -3.47
C THR A 104 18.91 9.66 -4.53
N VAL A 105 17.95 8.75 -4.36
CA VAL A 105 17.69 7.69 -5.35
C VAL A 105 16.93 8.28 -6.53
N ARG A 106 17.55 8.29 -7.72
CA ARG A 106 17.05 8.91 -8.95
C ARG A 106 16.35 7.92 -9.87
N VAL A 107 16.71 6.64 -9.79
CA VAL A 107 16.16 5.58 -10.65
C VAL A 107 16.20 4.24 -9.92
N LYS A 108 15.16 3.46 -10.10
CA LYS A 108 15.06 2.07 -9.61
C LYS A 108 14.63 1.17 -10.76
N PHE A 109 15.33 0.07 -10.97
CA PHE A 109 15.03 -0.94 -11.98
C PHE A 109 15.09 -2.34 -11.36
N ALA A 110 14.21 -3.21 -11.78
CA ALA A 110 14.21 -4.61 -11.42
C ALA A 110 13.84 -5.46 -12.64
N CYS A 111 14.50 -6.58 -12.82
CA CYS A 111 14.12 -7.62 -13.76
C CYS A 111 14.34 -9.00 -13.16
N GLN A 112 13.73 -10.02 -13.78
CA GLN A 112 14.07 -11.38 -13.42
C GLN A 112 15.52 -11.71 -13.86
N GLY A 113 16.05 -12.80 -13.31
CA GLY A 113 17.35 -13.33 -13.68
C GLY A 113 17.38 -14.85 -13.58
N ALA A 114 18.08 -15.47 -14.53
CA ALA A 114 18.25 -16.90 -14.58
C ALA A 114 18.86 -17.46 -13.28
N TYR A 115 18.37 -18.60 -12.85
CA TYR A 115 18.89 -19.31 -11.69
C TYR A 115 20.13 -20.12 -12.05
N ALA A 116 21.08 -20.24 -11.12
CA ALA A 116 22.20 -21.15 -11.25
C ALA A 116 21.72 -22.61 -11.31
N PRO A 117 22.33 -23.45 -12.17
CA PRO A 117 21.93 -24.86 -12.32
C PRO A 117 21.92 -25.64 -10.99
N GLU A 118 22.94 -25.43 -10.16
CA GLU A 118 23.09 -26.08 -8.86
C GLU A 118 21.95 -25.69 -7.91
N PHE A 119 21.54 -24.43 -7.95
CA PHE A 119 20.42 -23.95 -7.14
C PHE A 119 19.09 -24.58 -7.60
N LEU A 120 18.90 -24.72 -8.91
CA LEU A 120 17.71 -25.39 -9.47
C LEU A 120 17.67 -26.88 -9.09
N ALA A 121 18.81 -27.56 -9.16
CA ALA A 121 18.92 -28.97 -8.74
C ALA A 121 18.52 -29.11 -7.26
N ARG A 122 19.04 -28.23 -6.41
CA ARG A 122 18.67 -28.20 -4.98
C ARG A 122 17.19 -27.93 -4.75
N LEU A 123 16.57 -26.99 -5.47
CA LEU A 123 15.14 -26.69 -5.35
C LEU A 123 14.29 -27.91 -5.70
N ARG A 124 14.66 -28.64 -6.76
CA ARG A 124 13.95 -29.85 -7.20
C ARG A 124 14.07 -31.01 -6.22
N SER A 125 15.13 -31.06 -5.42
CA SER A 125 15.32 -32.09 -4.38
C SER A 125 14.57 -31.82 -3.07
N LEU A 126 13.96 -30.65 -2.90
CA LEU A 126 13.21 -30.33 -1.69
C LEU A 126 11.86 -31.08 -1.65
N PRO A 127 11.42 -31.56 -0.47
CA PRO A 127 10.11 -32.17 -0.32
C PRO A 127 8.99 -31.22 -0.75
N PRO A 128 7.89 -31.73 -1.34
CA PRO A 128 6.74 -30.90 -1.73
C PRO A 128 6.12 -30.11 -0.58
N THR A 129 6.24 -30.61 0.64
CA THR A 129 5.75 -29.98 1.88
C THR A 129 6.66 -28.85 2.39
N SER A 130 7.83 -28.67 1.81
CA SER A 130 8.73 -27.56 2.17
C SER A 130 8.15 -26.22 1.71
N SER A 131 8.31 -25.17 2.52
CA SER A 131 7.97 -23.79 2.15
C SER A 131 8.67 -23.33 0.85
N HIS A 132 9.74 -24.02 0.45
CA HIS A 132 10.48 -23.83 -0.79
C HIS A 132 10.32 -25.01 -1.77
N GLY A 133 9.40 -25.94 -1.53
CA GLY A 133 9.13 -27.10 -2.37
C GLY A 133 8.69 -26.72 -3.80
N TRP A 134 8.77 -27.68 -4.70
CA TRP A 134 8.42 -27.49 -6.11
C TRP A 134 6.91 -27.44 -6.29
N THR A 135 6.35 -26.27 -6.71
CA THR A 135 4.93 -26.10 -7.07
C THR A 135 4.79 -25.71 -8.54
N PRO A 136 3.62 -25.91 -9.16
CA PRO A 136 3.37 -25.48 -10.55
C PRO A 136 3.65 -23.98 -10.78
N GLU A 137 3.20 -23.13 -9.87
CA GLU A 137 3.40 -21.68 -9.95
C GLU A 137 4.88 -21.31 -9.85
N ARG A 138 5.61 -22.01 -8.97
CA ARG A 138 7.07 -21.83 -8.87
C ARG A 138 7.78 -22.31 -10.12
N ALA A 139 7.37 -23.44 -10.70
CA ALA A 139 7.91 -23.94 -11.93
C ALA A 139 7.72 -22.94 -13.09
N GLN A 140 6.51 -22.39 -13.22
CA GLN A 140 6.21 -21.37 -14.24
C GLN A 140 7.10 -20.13 -14.06
N ARG A 141 7.19 -19.59 -12.84
CA ARG A 141 8.02 -18.44 -12.52
C ARG A 141 9.52 -18.71 -12.82
N ILE A 142 10.03 -19.90 -12.49
CA ILE A 142 11.41 -20.28 -12.78
C ILE A 142 11.64 -20.39 -14.29
N THR A 143 10.69 -21.00 -15.03
CA THR A 143 10.77 -21.11 -16.48
C THR A 143 10.85 -19.74 -17.13
N GLU A 144 10.07 -18.77 -16.63
CA GLU A 144 10.16 -17.39 -17.12
C GLU A 144 11.47 -16.73 -16.71
N ALA A 145 11.87 -16.82 -15.46
CA ALA A 145 13.11 -16.24 -14.96
C ALA A 145 14.37 -16.72 -15.71
N MET A 146 14.35 -17.97 -16.23
CA MET A 146 15.45 -18.52 -17.02
C MET A 146 15.67 -17.81 -18.37
N LYS A 147 14.72 -17.04 -18.86
CA LYS A 147 14.83 -16.23 -20.09
C LYS A 147 15.46 -14.86 -19.84
N HIS A 148 15.56 -14.44 -18.57
CA HIS A 148 15.95 -13.10 -18.14
C HIS A 148 17.35 -13.02 -17.51
N PRO A 149 18.02 -11.84 -17.58
CA PRO A 149 17.56 -10.66 -18.30
C PRO A 149 17.62 -10.88 -19.81
N ASP A 150 16.57 -10.51 -20.53
CA ASP A 150 16.47 -10.54 -21.97
C ASP A 150 16.83 -9.18 -22.61
N ALA A 151 16.72 -9.08 -23.94
CA ALA A 151 17.05 -7.85 -24.67
C ALA A 151 16.15 -6.66 -24.29
N GLU A 152 14.88 -6.91 -23.96
CA GLU A 152 13.94 -5.89 -23.53
C GLU A 152 14.30 -5.35 -22.14
N ASP A 153 14.63 -6.24 -21.20
CA ASP A 153 15.12 -5.85 -19.87
C ASP A 153 16.36 -4.97 -19.95
N LEU A 154 17.33 -5.38 -20.79
CA LEU A 154 18.58 -4.64 -20.97
C LEU A 154 18.34 -3.25 -21.57
N THR A 155 17.49 -3.16 -22.60
CA THR A 155 17.12 -1.92 -23.25
C THR A 155 16.41 -0.99 -22.25
N ARG A 156 15.41 -1.50 -21.53
CA ARG A 156 14.65 -0.75 -20.54
C ARG A 156 15.52 -0.21 -19.40
N ALA A 157 16.43 -1.05 -18.88
CA ALA A 157 17.38 -0.60 -17.87
C ALA A 157 18.25 0.54 -18.39
N ALA A 158 18.83 0.37 -19.58
CA ALA A 158 19.70 1.36 -20.22
C ALA A 158 18.98 2.70 -20.45
N GLU A 159 17.75 2.67 -20.96
CA GLU A 159 16.93 3.86 -21.18
C GLU A 159 16.57 4.59 -19.88
N MET A 160 16.15 3.85 -18.85
CA MET A 160 15.80 4.42 -17.55
C MET A 160 16.97 5.13 -16.91
N PHE A 161 18.15 4.52 -16.91
CA PHE A 161 19.35 5.11 -16.34
C PHE A 161 19.87 6.29 -17.17
N SER A 162 19.83 6.19 -18.50
CA SER A 162 20.18 7.31 -19.39
C SER A 162 19.26 8.52 -19.18
N ALA A 163 17.96 8.30 -19.05
CA ALA A 163 17.01 9.37 -18.76
C ALA A 163 17.25 10.02 -17.39
N ALA A 164 17.59 9.25 -16.35
CA ALA A 164 17.92 9.77 -15.03
C ALA A 164 19.19 10.62 -15.06
N VAL A 165 20.22 10.17 -15.76
CA VAL A 165 21.48 10.90 -15.96
C VAL A 165 21.27 12.17 -16.77
N ALA A 166 20.48 12.13 -17.84
CA ALA A 166 20.14 13.29 -18.65
C ALA A 166 19.47 14.40 -17.84
N LYS A 167 18.56 14.04 -16.92
CA LYS A 167 17.93 15.00 -16.00
C LYS A 167 18.94 15.64 -15.04
N LEU A 168 19.98 14.93 -14.62
CA LEU A 168 21.03 15.49 -13.76
C LEU A 168 22.00 16.39 -14.54
N ARG A 169 22.15 16.17 -15.85
CA ARG A 169 23.02 16.98 -16.74
C ARG A 169 22.31 18.24 -17.22
N ALA A 170 20.99 18.23 -17.29
CA ALA A 170 20.23 19.41 -17.68
C ALA A 170 20.61 20.56 -16.73
N PRO A 171 21.00 21.76 -17.21
CA PRO A 171 21.18 22.91 -16.36
C PRO A 171 19.90 23.05 -15.55
N ALA A 172 20.05 23.33 -14.25
CA ALA A 172 18.89 23.69 -13.45
C ALA A 172 18.28 24.92 -14.14
N VAL A 173 17.27 24.68 -14.97
CA VAL A 173 16.39 25.75 -15.39
C VAL A 173 15.77 26.20 -14.08
N VAL A 174 16.19 27.35 -13.59
CA VAL A 174 15.45 28.14 -12.61
C VAL A 174 14.22 28.62 -13.39
N ALA A 175 13.36 27.68 -13.73
CA ALA A 175 12.00 27.98 -14.01
C ALA A 175 11.47 28.54 -12.67
N SER A 176 11.05 29.79 -12.67
CA SER A 176 10.10 30.25 -11.68
C SER A 176 9.08 29.11 -11.55
N SER A 177 9.12 28.39 -10.40
CA SER A 177 8.32 27.17 -10.22
C SER A 177 6.89 27.56 -10.55
N PRO A 178 6.26 27.00 -11.57
CA PRO A 178 4.85 27.25 -11.78
C PRO A 178 4.16 26.91 -10.46
N ILE A 179 3.26 27.77 -10.01
CA ILE A 179 2.45 27.52 -8.80
C ILE A 179 2.00 26.07 -8.89
N PRO A 180 2.33 25.21 -7.91
CA PRO A 180 2.04 23.78 -8.00
C PRO A 180 0.55 23.59 -8.27
N LYS A 181 0.20 23.00 -9.39
CA LYS A 181 -1.19 22.65 -9.67
C LYS A 181 -1.53 21.43 -8.78
N LYS A 182 -2.30 21.69 -7.73
CA LYS A 182 -2.63 20.70 -6.71
C LYS A 182 -4.00 20.07 -6.95
N ALA A 183 -4.14 18.79 -6.54
CA ALA A 183 -5.41 18.08 -6.46
C ALA A 183 -5.45 17.21 -5.20
N VAL A 184 -6.65 16.82 -4.80
CA VAL A 184 -6.89 15.76 -3.80
C VAL A 184 -7.47 14.55 -4.51
N ALA A 185 -6.93 13.37 -4.23
CA ALA A 185 -7.51 12.08 -4.61
C ALA A 185 -8.13 11.43 -3.36
N ALA A 186 -9.45 11.44 -3.23
CA ALA A 186 -10.18 10.73 -2.18
C ALA A 186 -10.37 9.26 -2.61
N VAL A 187 -9.63 8.35 -1.98
CA VAL A 187 -9.58 6.95 -2.37
C VAL A 187 -10.32 6.09 -1.36
N PHE A 188 -11.34 5.37 -1.83
CA PHE A 188 -12.17 4.49 -1.04
C PHE A 188 -12.09 3.05 -1.56
N PHE A 189 -12.51 2.07 -0.75
CA PHE A 189 -12.65 0.70 -1.23
C PHE A 189 -13.65 0.60 -2.38
N GLY A 190 -14.77 1.31 -2.28
CA GLY A 190 -15.88 1.28 -3.20
C GLY A 190 -17.07 0.48 -2.66
N SER A 191 -18.24 0.70 -3.22
CA SER A 191 -19.46 -0.07 -2.93
C SER A 191 -20.35 -0.19 -4.16
N THR A 192 -20.95 -1.37 -4.35
CA THR A 192 -21.98 -1.61 -5.37
C THR A 192 -23.34 -1.08 -4.94
N VAL A 193 -23.53 -0.89 -3.63
CA VAL A 193 -24.79 -0.37 -3.03
C VAL A 193 -24.82 1.16 -3.18
N PRO A 194 -25.78 1.74 -3.95
CA PRO A 194 -25.81 3.19 -4.19
C PRO A 194 -25.92 4.02 -2.90
N ARG A 195 -26.79 3.60 -1.95
CA ARG A 195 -26.99 4.28 -0.68
C ARG A 195 -25.70 4.29 0.17
N ALA A 196 -24.94 3.21 0.18
CA ALA A 196 -23.70 3.12 0.95
C ALA A 196 -22.64 4.14 0.49
N ARG A 197 -22.68 4.59 -0.78
CA ARG A 197 -21.77 5.63 -1.32
C ARG A 197 -22.04 7.04 -0.74
N GLU A 198 -23.13 7.20 0.00
CA GLU A 198 -23.44 8.45 0.71
C GLU A 198 -22.34 8.86 1.70
N ALA A 199 -21.72 7.89 2.36
CA ALA A 199 -20.56 8.13 3.22
C ALA A 199 -19.38 8.77 2.44
N TYR A 200 -19.10 8.26 1.25
CA TYR A 200 -18.04 8.80 0.39
C TYR A 200 -18.37 10.22 -0.08
N ARG A 201 -19.63 10.45 -0.46
CA ARG A 201 -20.10 11.78 -0.87
C ARG A 201 -19.93 12.79 0.28
N LYS A 202 -20.35 12.45 1.49
CA LYS A 202 -20.22 13.31 2.67
C LYS A 202 -18.75 13.68 2.96
N ILE A 203 -17.86 12.71 2.93
CA ILE A 203 -16.43 12.94 3.15
C ILE A 203 -15.88 13.85 2.04
N THR A 204 -16.22 13.59 0.78
CA THR A 204 -15.75 14.38 -0.37
C THR A 204 -16.24 15.82 -0.28
N GLU A 205 -17.52 16.05 0.01
CA GLU A 205 -18.10 17.39 0.18
C GLU A 205 -17.46 18.18 1.33
N LYS A 206 -17.06 17.49 2.41
CA LYS A 206 -16.32 18.14 3.50
C LYS A 206 -14.91 18.55 3.04
N LEU A 207 -14.23 17.73 2.24
CA LEU A 207 -12.94 18.09 1.63
C LEU A 207 -13.08 19.27 0.70
N GLU A 208 -14.07 19.30 -0.19
CA GLU A 208 -14.34 20.41 -1.13
C GLU A 208 -14.64 21.72 -0.40
N ARG A 209 -15.36 21.64 0.72
CA ARG A 209 -15.64 22.79 1.57
C ARG A 209 -14.39 23.32 2.27
N ASP A 210 -13.55 22.43 2.80
CA ASP A 210 -12.33 22.80 3.54
C ASP A 210 -11.20 23.25 2.60
N LEU A 211 -11.24 22.82 1.34
CA LEU A 211 -10.21 23.04 0.33
C LEU A 211 -10.79 23.64 -0.97
N PRO A 212 -11.48 24.79 -0.92
CA PRO A 212 -12.27 25.31 -2.05
C PRO A 212 -11.44 25.66 -3.31
N ALA A 213 -10.12 25.83 -3.16
CA ALA A 213 -9.20 26.11 -4.26
C ALA A 213 -8.54 24.85 -4.84
N ILE A 214 -8.78 23.66 -4.29
CA ILE A 214 -8.12 22.40 -4.67
C ILE A 214 -9.20 21.41 -5.12
N PRO A 215 -9.23 20.99 -6.40
CA PRO A 215 -10.22 20.04 -6.87
C PRO A 215 -10.05 18.68 -6.20
N VAL A 216 -11.16 18.04 -5.85
CA VAL A 216 -11.22 16.72 -5.23
C VAL A 216 -11.74 15.70 -6.25
N PHE A 217 -11.04 14.60 -6.40
CA PHE A 217 -11.39 13.50 -7.30
C PHE A 217 -11.55 12.22 -6.50
N GLN A 218 -12.47 11.35 -6.91
CA GLN A 218 -12.65 10.05 -6.28
C GLN A 218 -11.96 8.93 -7.07
N ALA A 219 -11.46 7.93 -6.35
CA ALA A 219 -10.98 6.67 -6.89
C ALA A 219 -11.39 5.49 -5.99
N TYR A 220 -11.49 4.29 -6.56
CA TYR A 220 -11.81 3.07 -5.81
C TYR A 220 -10.69 2.04 -5.94
N THR A 221 -10.36 1.36 -4.82
CA THR A 221 -9.34 0.31 -4.80
C THR A 221 -9.87 -1.03 -5.29
N SER A 222 -11.14 -1.37 -5.01
CA SER A 222 -11.72 -2.65 -5.38
C SER A 222 -11.99 -2.79 -6.88
N GLY A 223 -11.21 -3.63 -7.56
CA GLY A 223 -11.42 -3.96 -8.97
C GLY A 223 -12.76 -4.66 -9.21
N ILE A 224 -13.25 -5.48 -8.27
CA ILE A 224 -14.54 -6.17 -8.36
C ILE A 224 -15.68 -5.15 -8.33
N VAL A 225 -15.64 -4.22 -7.37
CA VAL A 225 -16.66 -3.17 -7.28
C VAL A 225 -16.66 -2.31 -8.54
N ARG A 226 -15.48 -1.86 -8.98
CA ARG A 226 -15.33 -1.04 -10.19
C ARG A 226 -15.93 -1.73 -11.43
N LYS A 227 -15.65 -3.03 -11.59
CA LYS A 227 -16.24 -3.83 -12.68
C LYS A 227 -17.76 -3.86 -12.60
N ARG A 228 -18.33 -4.13 -11.42
CA ARG A 228 -19.79 -4.19 -11.20
C ARG A 228 -20.52 -2.87 -11.46
N ILE A 229 -19.85 -1.74 -11.21
CA ILE A 229 -20.42 -0.39 -11.49
C ILE A 229 -20.03 0.14 -12.87
N GLY A 230 -19.50 -0.70 -13.77
CA GLY A 230 -19.15 -0.32 -15.14
C GLY A 230 -17.98 0.65 -15.26
N TYR A 231 -17.01 0.59 -14.33
CA TYR A 231 -15.80 1.43 -14.30
C TYR A 231 -16.09 2.95 -14.28
N THR A 232 -17.24 3.35 -13.76
CA THR A 232 -17.61 4.78 -13.66
C THR A 232 -16.73 5.58 -12.70
N VAL A 233 -16.04 4.90 -11.78
CA VAL A 233 -15.03 5.49 -10.89
C VAL A 233 -13.68 4.85 -11.19
N PRO A 234 -12.61 5.65 -11.43
CA PRO A 234 -11.29 5.14 -11.76
C PRO A 234 -10.61 4.43 -10.58
N SER A 235 -9.58 3.62 -10.85
CA SER A 235 -8.59 3.25 -9.85
C SER A 235 -7.66 4.42 -9.55
N LEU A 236 -6.89 4.34 -8.45
CA LEU A 236 -5.92 5.38 -8.14
C LEU A 236 -4.85 5.55 -9.25
N PRO A 237 -4.24 4.49 -9.82
CA PRO A 237 -3.30 4.64 -10.93
C PRO A 237 -3.90 5.32 -12.17
N GLU A 238 -5.14 4.97 -12.53
CA GLU A 238 -5.84 5.62 -13.65
C GLU A 238 -6.09 7.11 -13.38
N LEU A 239 -6.52 7.45 -12.17
CA LEU A 239 -6.72 8.84 -11.75
C LEU A 239 -5.41 9.62 -11.75
N LEU A 240 -4.33 9.09 -11.15
CA LEU A 240 -3.03 9.76 -11.11
C LEU A 240 -2.46 9.98 -12.51
N ARG A 241 -2.62 9.01 -13.42
CA ARG A 241 -2.23 9.17 -14.81
C ARG A 241 -3.02 10.29 -15.51
N LYS A 242 -4.33 10.35 -15.29
CA LYS A 242 -5.19 11.42 -15.81
C LYS A 242 -4.72 12.79 -15.31
N LEU A 243 -4.54 12.93 -14.00
CA LEU A 243 -4.10 14.17 -13.38
C LEU A 243 -2.72 14.61 -13.88
N GLN A 244 -1.79 13.68 -14.06
CA GLN A 244 -0.48 13.95 -14.66
C GLN A 244 -0.61 14.52 -16.07
N LEU A 245 -1.46 13.92 -16.92
CA LEU A 245 -1.69 14.41 -18.28
C LEU A 245 -2.36 15.79 -18.31
N GLU A 246 -3.19 16.11 -17.32
CA GLU A 246 -3.82 17.41 -17.13
C GLU A 246 -2.89 18.46 -16.49
N GLY A 247 -1.63 18.11 -16.26
CA GLY A 247 -0.59 19.03 -15.78
C GLY A 247 -0.61 19.27 -14.27
N TYR A 248 -1.26 18.42 -13.47
CA TYR A 248 -1.11 18.44 -12.02
C TYR A 248 0.30 18.01 -11.64
N THR A 249 0.87 18.64 -10.61
CA THR A 249 2.23 18.38 -10.12
C THR A 249 2.25 17.87 -8.69
N CYS A 250 1.16 18.07 -7.95
CA CYS A 250 1.02 17.66 -6.55
C CYS A 250 -0.35 17.03 -6.33
N VAL A 251 -0.40 15.84 -5.74
CA VAL A 251 -1.65 15.14 -5.40
C VAL A 251 -1.57 14.64 -3.96
N ASP A 252 -2.43 15.18 -3.11
CA ASP A 252 -2.62 14.64 -1.77
C ASP A 252 -3.70 13.57 -1.81
N VAL A 253 -3.33 12.36 -1.41
CA VAL A 253 -4.20 11.18 -1.45
C VAL A 253 -4.83 10.99 -0.08
N LEU A 254 -6.13 11.20 0.04
CA LEU A 254 -6.88 10.79 1.21
C LEU A 254 -7.13 9.28 1.14
N ALA A 255 -6.60 8.54 2.08
CA ALA A 255 -6.93 7.12 2.25
C ALA A 255 -8.25 6.99 3.04
N GLY A 256 -9.36 6.82 2.33
CA GLY A 256 -10.69 6.59 2.89
C GLY A 256 -10.87 5.14 3.35
N LEU A 257 -9.95 4.70 4.22
CA LEU A 257 -9.86 3.37 4.80
C LEU A 257 -9.78 3.50 6.32
N LEU A 258 -10.11 2.45 7.08
CA LEU A 258 -10.00 2.48 8.55
C LEU A 258 -8.63 2.03 9.05
N SER A 259 -8.07 0.99 8.45
CA SER A 259 -6.84 0.34 8.93
C SER A 259 -5.71 0.41 7.91
N PRO A 260 -4.43 0.36 8.34
CA PRO A 260 -3.27 0.28 7.47
C PRO A 260 -3.04 -1.15 6.95
N GLY A 261 -4.11 -1.80 6.46
CA GLY A 261 -4.12 -3.15 5.92
C GLY A 261 -3.62 -3.24 4.48
N GLU A 262 -4.00 -4.34 3.80
CA GLU A 262 -3.55 -4.66 2.44
C GLU A 262 -3.90 -3.56 1.44
N GLU A 263 -5.13 -3.05 1.49
CA GLU A 263 -5.59 -1.98 0.58
C GLU A 263 -4.79 -0.68 0.77
N TYR A 264 -4.45 -0.33 2.01
CA TYR A 264 -3.60 0.82 2.29
C TYR A 264 -2.17 0.62 1.77
N CYS A 265 -1.60 -0.58 1.95
CA CYS A 265 -0.29 -0.91 1.41
C CYS A 265 -0.27 -0.86 -0.12
N ARG A 266 -1.33 -1.34 -0.78
CA ARG A 266 -1.51 -1.25 -2.24
C ARG A 266 -1.56 0.20 -2.70
N LEU A 267 -2.30 1.04 -2.00
CA LEU A 267 -2.38 2.47 -2.27
C LEU A 267 -1.01 3.16 -2.18
N LEU A 268 -0.20 2.83 -1.17
CA LEU A 268 1.18 3.34 -1.06
C LEU A 268 2.07 2.87 -2.23
N GLN A 269 1.90 1.63 -2.69
CA GLN A 269 2.62 1.10 -3.85
C GLN A 269 2.22 1.84 -5.14
N ASP A 270 0.92 2.02 -5.36
CA ASP A 270 0.39 2.77 -6.51
C ASP A 270 0.98 4.18 -6.57
N VAL A 271 0.96 4.90 -5.46
CA VAL A 271 1.54 6.25 -5.36
C VAL A 271 3.03 6.24 -5.64
N SER A 272 3.77 5.26 -5.14
CA SER A 272 5.22 5.17 -5.35
C SER A 272 5.60 5.06 -6.83
N GLY A 273 4.75 4.43 -7.64
CA GLY A 273 4.92 4.31 -9.09
C GLY A 273 4.88 5.66 -9.82
N PHE A 274 4.24 6.67 -9.24
CA PHE A 274 4.10 8.02 -9.82
C PHE A 274 5.08 9.05 -9.26
N SER A 275 5.87 8.72 -8.25
CA SER A 275 6.75 9.65 -7.51
C SER A 275 7.75 10.44 -8.36
N ARG A 276 7.97 10.06 -9.63
CA ARG A 276 8.82 10.79 -10.58
C ARG A 276 8.12 11.94 -11.29
N PHE A 277 6.79 11.90 -11.37
CA PHE A 277 5.99 12.79 -12.20
C PHE A 277 5.05 13.65 -11.38
N LEU A 278 4.62 13.11 -10.23
CA LEU A 278 3.71 13.74 -9.30
C LEU A 278 4.32 13.71 -7.91
N SER A 279 4.30 14.83 -7.20
CA SER A 279 4.51 14.82 -5.76
C SER A 279 3.23 14.28 -5.12
N CYS A 280 3.26 13.01 -4.71
CA CYS A 280 2.11 12.37 -4.06
C CYS A 280 2.41 12.11 -2.59
N ARG A 281 1.48 12.50 -1.72
CA ARG A 281 1.50 12.22 -0.29
C ARG A 281 0.23 11.45 0.05
N VAL A 282 0.33 10.49 0.98
CA VAL A 282 -0.82 9.67 1.40
C VAL A 282 -1.14 9.97 2.85
N SER A 283 -2.41 10.28 3.13
CA SER A 283 -2.86 10.55 4.49
C SER A 283 -2.73 9.31 5.39
N PRO A 284 -2.50 9.50 6.68
CA PRO A 284 -2.70 8.42 7.62
C PRO A 284 -4.17 7.98 7.64
N VAL A 285 -4.42 6.79 8.21
CA VAL A 285 -5.77 6.25 8.43
C VAL A 285 -6.10 6.23 9.93
N PRO A 286 -7.38 6.12 10.32
CA PRO A 286 -7.80 6.10 11.73
C PRO A 286 -6.98 5.15 12.61
N PHE A 287 -6.73 3.93 12.17
CA PHE A 287 -6.05 2.92 12.98
C PHE A 287 -4.53 2.84 12.73
N SER A 288 -3.92 3.90 12.18
CA SER A 288 -2.46 4.01 12.03
C SER A 288 -1.73 4.34 13.34
N SER A 289 -2.43 4.79 14.37
CA SER A 289 -1.90 5.02 15.72
C SER A 289 -3.01 4.92 16.76
N LEU A 290 -2.62 4.62 18.00
CA LEU A 290 -3.58 4.51 19.11
C LEU A 290 -4.32 5.85 19.38
N GLY A 291 -3.64 6.99 19.21
CA GLY A 291 -4.27 8.30 19.38
C GLY A 291 -5.38 8.56 18.37
N ARG A 292 -5.12 8.31 17.07
CA ARG A 292 -6.12 8.44 16.00
C ARG A 292 -7.26 7.42 16.18
N MET A 293 -6.93 6.19 16.56
CA MET A 293 -7.94 5.18 16.85
C MET A 293 -8.90 5.65 17.94
N ARG A 294 -8.39 6.13 19.07
CA ARG A 294 -9.22 6.66 20.17
C ARG A 294 -10.09 7.83 19.73
N GLU A 295 -9.54 8.75 18.97
CA GLU A 295 -10.33 9.87 18.43
C GLU A 295 -11.46 9.37 17.54
N PHE A 296 -11.18 8.45 16.61
CA PHE A 296 -12.18 7.85 15.73
C PHE A 296 -13.26 7.11 16.53
N LEU A 297 -12.88 6.30 17.52
CA LEU A 297 -13.82 5.55 18.35
C LEU A 297 -14.71 6.47 19.21
N ASN A 298 -14.17 7.56 19.76
CA ASN A 298 -14.97 8.56 20.49
C ASN A 298 -15.99 9.24 19.56
N ARG A 299 -15.61 9.60 18.33
CA ARG A 299 -16.54 10.17 17.34
C ARG A 299 -17.60 9.16 16.91
N THR A 300 -17.22 7.88 16.77
CA THR A 300 -18.17 6.78 16.51
C THR A 300 -19.17 6.64 17.66
N ALA A 301 -18.71 6.61 18.89
CA ALA A 301 -19.57 6.53 20.07
C ALA A 301 -20.56 7.71 20.19
N ALA A 302 -20.08 8.92 19.88
CA ALA A 302 -20.92 10.12 19.85
C ALA A 302 -21.95 10.14 18.70
N SER A 303 -21.84 9.22 17.73
CA SER A 303 -22.70 9.14 16.54
C SER A 303 -23.72 8.00 16.59
N LEU A 304 -23.82 7.32 17.73
CA LEU A 304 -24.80 6.25 17.93
C LEU A 304 -26.23 6.77 17.81
N PRO A 305 -27.21 5.90 17.49
CA PRO A 305 -28.62 6.28 17.46
C PRO A 305 -29.04 6.89 18.80
N PRO A 306 -29.72 8.06 18.81
CA PRO A 306 -30.16 8.72 20.02
C PRO A 306 -31.20 7.91 20.78
N GLU A 307 -31.85 6.95 20.15
CA GLU A 307 -32.81 6.04 20.71
C GLU A 307 -32.20 4.94 21.57
N ARG A 308 -30.86 4.73 21.45
CA ARG A 308 -30.13 3.75 22.26
C ARG A 308 -30.13 4.19 23.71
N ARG A 309 -30.54 3.29 24.57
CA ARG A 309 -30.47 3.48 26.03
C ARG A 309 -29.09 3.02 26.54
N SER A 310 -28.62 3.60 27.62
CA SER A 310 -27.33 3.29 28.23
C SER A 310 -27.20 1.85 28.76
N ASP A 311 -28.32 1.17 28.98
CA ASP A 311 -28.41 -0.21 29.46
C ASP A 311 -28.50 -1.24 28.30
N GLU A 312 -28.50 -0.81 27.03
CA GLU A 312 -28.52 -1.66 25.84
C GLU A 312 -27.11 -1.87 25.31
N ASP A 313 -26.81 -3.08 24.86
CA ASP A 313 -25.52 -3.40 24.26
C ASP A 313 -25.40 -2.90 22.82
N VAL A 314 -24.19 -2.55 22.40
CA VAL A 314 -23.83 -2.26 21.01
C VAL A 314 -22.80 -3.29 20.57
N LEU A 315 -23.10 -4.02 19.52
CA LEU A 315 -22.19 -4.93 18.86
C LEU A 315 -21.80 -4.35 17.51
N PHE A 316 -20.57 -3.89 17.42
CA PHE A 316 -19.98 -3.43 16.17
C PHE A 316 -19.51 -4.61 15.32
N MET A 317 -19.87 -4.60 14.04
CA MET A 317 -19.45 -5.61 13.08
C MET A 317 -18.31 -5.09 12.21
N GLY A 318 -17.08 -5.53 12.48
CA GLY A 318 -15.92 -5.30 11.65
C GLY A 318 -15.82 -6.31 10.50
N HIS A 319 -15.07 -5.95 9.44
CA HIS A 319 -14.82 -6.87 8.35
C HIS A 319 -13.84 -7.98 8.79
N GLY A 320 -12.69 -7.58 9.34
CA GLY A 320 -11.59 -8.51 9.62
C GLY A 320 -10.90 -9.00 8.35
N ASN A 321 -10.17 -10.11 8.47
CA ASN A 321 -9.65 -10.88 7.34
C ASN A 321 -9.29 -12.32 7.75
N THR A 322 -9.41 -13.24 6.80
CA THR A 322 -9.23 -14.69 7.02
C THR A 322 -7.82 -15.10 7.41
N ASP A 323 -6.79 -14.29 7.10
CA ASP A 323 -5.39 -14.60 7.41
C ASP A 323 -4.92 -14.02 8.76
N GLY A 324 -5.82 -13.41 9.52
CA GLY A 324 -5.58 -12.90 10.88
C GLY A 324 -4.69 -11.65 10.97
N ARG A 325 -4.27 -11.05 9.84
CA ARG A 325 -3.37 -9.88 9.86
C ARG A 325 -3.98 -8.64 10.52
N SER A 326 -5.30 -8.53 10.49
CA SER A 326 -6.02 -7.41 11.11
C SER A 326 -6.48 -7.68 12.53
N ASP A 327 -6.39 -8.91 13.04
CA ASP A 327 -6.93 -9.32 14.34
C ASP A 327 -6.44 -8.42 15.46
N PHE A 328 -5.13 -8.16 15.51
CA PHE A 328 -4.55 -7.30 16.55
C PHE A 328 -5.14 -5.88 16.56
N ILE A 329 -5.47 -5.33 15.38
CA ILE A 329 -6.08 -4.01 15.24
C ILE A 329 -7.50 -4.05 15.79
N TYR A 330 -8.30 -5.05 15.42
CA TYR A 330 -9.69 -5.17 15.87
C TYR A 330 -9.77 -5.52 17.36
N MET A 331 -8.91 -6.38 17.87
CA MET A 331 -8.81 -6.66 19.31
C MET A 331 -8.45 -5.40 20.11
N THR A 332 -7.53 -4.57 19.60
CA THR A 332 -7.20 -3.28 20.22
C THR A 332 -8.40 -2.33 20.19
N ALA A 333 -9.09 -2.24 19.04
CA ALA A 333 -10.28 -1.40 18.91
C ALA A 333 -11.40 -1.85 19.86
N ALA A 334 -11.62 -3.16 20.03
CA ALA A 334 -12.58 -3.71 20.98
C ALA A 334 -12.23 -3.30 22.43
N GLN A 335 -10.97 -3.39 22.82
CA GLN A 335 -10.51 -2.96 24.14
C GLN A 335 -10.69 -1.45 24.37
N GLU A 336 -10.42 -0.62 23.37
CA GLU A 336 -10.59 0.82 23.48
C GLU A 336 -12.08 1.22 23.49
N LEU A 337 -12.95 0.52 22.74
CA LEU A 337 -14.40 0.69 22.78
C LEU A 337 -14.96 0.38 24.18
N ALA A 338 -14.55 -0.73 24.78
CA ALA A 338 -14.97 -1.12 26.12
C ALA A 338 -14.55 -0.12 27.22
N LYS A 339 -13.51 0.70 26.98
CA LYS A 339 -13.13 1.80 27.89
C LYS A 339 -14.06 3.01 27.76
N ILE A 340 -14.68 3.21 26.57
CA ILE A 340 -15.64 4.28 26.36
C ILE A 340 -16.97 3.93 27.03
N ASP A 341 -17.47 2.72 26.77
CA ASP A 341 -18.68 2.17 27.38
C ASP A 341 -18.51 0.64 27.49
N PRO A 342 -18.63 0.02 28.67
CA PRO A 342 -18.53 -1.43 28.85
C PRO A 342 -19.61 -2.22 28.09
N ARG A 343 -20.62 -1.54 27.55
CA ARG A 343 -21.67 -2.11 26.69
C ARG A 343 -21.29 -2.10 25.20
N PHE A 344 -20.09 -1.63 24.86
CA PHE A 344 -19.61 -1.64 23.48
C PHE A 344 -18.74 -2.88 23.23
N HIS A 345 -19.18 -3.67 22.28
CA HIS A 345 -18.53 -4.90 21.86
C HIS A 345 -18.17 -4.78 20.37
N LEU A 346 -17.14 -5.49 19.95
CA LEU A 346 -16.74 -5.56 18.55
C LEU A 346 -16.41 -6.99 18.19
N ALA A 347 -16.96 -7.47 17.08
CA ALA A 347 -16.61 -8.73 16.47
C ALA A 347 -16.37 -8.54 14.97
N CYS A 348 -15.68 -9.49 14.34
CA CYS A 348 -15.37 -9.47 12.91
C CYS A 348 -16.15 -10.57 12.18
N VAL A 349 -16.46 -10.31 10.90
CA VAL A 349 -17.00 -11.33 9.99
C VAL A 349 -15.94 -12.39 9.72
N GLU A 350 -14.68 -11.96 9.53
CA GLU A 350 -13.54 -12.80 9.29
C GLU A 350 -12.43 -12.50 10.32
N GLY A 351 -11.77 -13.54 10.84
CA GLY A 351 -10.70 -13.40 11.83
C GLY A 351 -11.21 -13.20 13.26
N ALA A 352 -10.41 -12.59 14.13
CA ALA A 352 -10.69 -12.41 15.55
C ALA A 352 -10.82 -10.93 15.96
N PRO A 353 -11.66 -10.62 16.99
CA PRO A 353 -12.56 -11.55 17.69
C PRO A 353 -13.78 -11.91 16.82
N GLY A 354 -14.14 -13.18 16.81
CA GLY A 354 -15.32 -13.67 16.11
C GLY A 354 -16.62 -13.44 16.88
N LEU A 355 -17.78 -13.55 16.21
CA LEU A 355 -19.08 -13.34 16.84
C LEU A 355 -19.30 -14.25 18.06
N GLU A 356 -18.99 -15.55 17.95
CA GLU A 356 -19.21 -16.50 19.04
C GLU A 356 -18.33 -16.23 20.28
N GLU A 357 -17.16 -15.61 20.08
CA GLU A 357 -16.29 -15.22 21.19
C GLU A 357 -16.86 -14.02 21.98
N VAL A 358 -17.65 -13.17 21.29
CA VAL A 358 -18.18 -11.92 21.86
C VAL A 358 -19.56 -12.12 22.49
N ILE A 359 -20.40 -13.02 21.97
CA ILE A 359 -21.74 -13.31 22.49
C ILE A 359 -21.79 -13.50 24.02
N PRO A 360 -20.87 -14.23 24.69
CA PRO A 360 -20.90 -14.41 26.13
C PRO A 360 -20.73 -13.11 26.94
N ALA A 361 -20.23 -12.04 26.34
CA ALA A 361 -20.05 -10.74 26.98
C ALA A 361 -21.27 -9.83 26.84
N LEU A 362 -22.24 -10.18 25.99
CA LEU A 362 -23.51 -9.43 25.86
C LEU A 362 -24.37 -9.69 27.09
N ASN A 363 -24.89 -8.62 27.69
CA ASN A 363 -25.64 -8.72 28.95
C ASN A 363 -27.01 -8.04 28.89
N ALA A 364 -27.29 -7.26 27.83
CA ALA A 364 -28.57 -6.61 27.63
C ALA A 364 -29.55 -7.50 26.85
N GLU A 365 -30.85 -7.35 27.11
CA GLU A 365 -31.90 -8.01 26.30
C GLU A 365 -31.93 -7.49 24.86
N LYS A 366 -31.62 -6.18 24.67
CA LYS A 366 -31.54 -5.53 23.35
C LYS A 366 -30.11 -5.24 22.95
N VAL A 367 -29.76 -5.63 21.72
CA VAL A 367 -28.44 -5.46 21.10
C VAL A 367 -28.59 -4.63 19.82
N TRP A 368 -27.84 -3.53 19.75
CA TRP A 368 -27.71 -2.73 18.54
C TRP A 368 -26.59 -3.29 17.67
N LEU A 369 -26.91 -3.72 16.45
CA LEU A 369 -25.94 -4.18 15.46
C LEU A 369 -25.53 -3.03 14.55
N ILE A 370 -24.26 -2.67 14.55
CA ILE A 370 -23.74 -1.49 13.83
C ILE A 370 -22.54 -1.90 12.98
N PRO A 371 -22.53 -1.62 11.66
CA PRO A 371 -21.36 -1.93 10.85
C PRO A 371 -20.16 -1.06 11.26
N PHE A 372 -19.06 -1.70 11.64
CA PHE A 372 -17.78 -1.04 11.93
C PHE A 372 -16.97 -0.85 10.65
N MET A 373 -17.59 -0.21 9.68
CA MET A 373 -17.09 0.06 8.34
C MET A 373 -17.53 1.46 7.92
N LEU A 374 -16.75 2.11 7.03
CA LEU A 374 -17.12 3.43 6.52
C LEU A 374 -18.46 3.41 5.78
N VAL A 375 -18.78 2.29 5.15
CA VAL A 375 -20.02 2.09 4.37
C VAL A 375 -20.78 0.86 4.85
N ALA A 376 -22.08 0.92 4.88
CA ALA A 376 -22.97 -0.22 5.07
C ALA A 376 -23.20 -0.88 3.69
N GLY A 377 -22.27 -1.73 3.28
CA GLY A 377 -22.32 -2.49 2.03
C GLY A 377 -22.99 -3.84 2.18
N ASP A 378 -22.57 -4.79 1.35
CA ASP A 378 -23.10 -6.14 1.25
C ASP A 378 -23.11 -6.89 2.61
N HIS A 379 -21.97 -6.84 3.33
CA HIS A 379 -21.85 -7.45 4.65
C HIS A 379 -22.85 -6.90 5.68
N ALA A 380 -23.12 -5.61 5.66
CA ALA A 380 -24.12 -5.04 6.59
C ALA A 380 -25.53 -5.47 6.24
N LEU A 381 -25.84 -5.66 4.97
CA LEU A 381 -27.17 -6.06 4.50
C LEU A 381 -27.43 -7.55 4.68
N ASN A 382 -26.42 -8.38 4.38
CA ASN A 382 -26.58 -9.84 4.36
C ASN A 382 -26.03 -10.49 5.64
N ASP A 383 -24.74 -10.33 5.93
CA ASP A 383 -24.11 -11.04 7.07
C ASP A 383 -24.56 -10.49 8.43
N MET A 384 -24.84 -9.17 8.53
CA MET A 384 -25.30 -8.57 9.79
C MET A 384 -26.81 -8.64 9.96
N ALA A 385 -27.56 -8.10 8.99
CA ALA A 385 -28.99 -7.83 9.12
C ALA A 385 -29.88 -8.74 8.25
N GLY A 386 -29.29 -9.69 7.53
CA GLY A 386 -30.02 -10.65 6.68
C GLY A 386 -30.97 -11.52 7.47
N GLU A 387 -31.87 -12.22 6.73
CA GLU A 387 -32.85 -13.15 7.30
C GLU A 387 -32.33 -14.61 7.33
N GLU A 388 -31.18 -14.88 6.72
CA GLU A 388 -30.56 -16.20 6.69
C GLU A 388 -30.10 -16.62 8.08
N GLU A 389 -30.07 -17.92 8.37
CA GLU A 389 -29.69 -18.47 9.69
C GLU A 389 -28.28 -18.05 10.13
N GLU A 390 -27.38 -17.88 9.19
CA GLU A 390 -25.98 -17.49 9.40
C GLU A 390 -25.80 -16.01 9.73
N SER A 391 -26.81 -15.16 9.49
CA SER A 391 -26.72 -13.74 9.78
C SER A 391 -26.55 -13.49 11.29
N TRP A 392 -25.82 -12.44 11.63
CA TRP A 392 -25.61 -12.09 13.04
C TRP A 392 -26.93 -11.83 13.79
N ARG A 393 -27.86 -11.17 13.12
CA ARG A 393 -29.20 -10.93 13.66
C ARG A 393 -29.89 -12.25 13.99
N SER A 394 -30.01 -13.17 13.03
CA SER A 394 -30.70 -14.45 13.26
C SER A 394 -30.02 -15.29 14.34
N ARG A 395 -28.71 -15.34 14.37
CA ARG A 395 -27.92 -16.07 15.39
C ARG A 395 -28.11 -15.51 16.80
N LEU A 396 -28.19 -14.19 16.95
CA LEU A 396 -28.44 -13.53 18.23
C LEU A 396 -29.90 -13.68 18.68
N GLU A 397 -30.86 -13.52 17.75
CA GLU A 397 -32.29 -13.70 18.03
C GLU A 397 -32.59 -15.15 18.44
N ALA A 398 -31.92 -16.14 17.83
CA ALA A 398 -32.02 -17.55 18.25
C ALA A 398 -31.49 -17.80 19.66
N LYS A 399 -30.60 -16.95 20.20
CA LYS A 399 -30.10 -16.97 21.56
C LYS A 399 -30.93 -16.11 22.54
N GLY A 400 -32.04 -15.50 22.07
CA GLY A 400 -32.97 -14.77 22.90
C GLY A 400 -32.74 -13.25 22.98
N PHE A 401 -31.78 -12.70 22.24
CA PHE A 401 -31.55 -11.26 22.14
C PHE A 401 -32.60 -10.60 21.23
N ARG A 402 -32.92 -9.35 21.49
CA ARG A 402 -33.65 -8.49 20.54
C ARG A 402 -32.65 -7.65 19.76
N CYS A 403 -32.63 -7.77 18.44
CA CYS A 403 -31.65 -7.06 17.61
C CYS A 403 -32.24 -5.83 16.93
N GLU A 404 -31.54 -4.72 17.00
CA GLU A 404 -31.82 -3.50 16.22
C GLU A 404 -30.66 -3.25 15.25
N CYS A 405 -30.90 -3.36 13.94
CA CYS A 405 -29.87 -3.22 12.94
C CYS A 405 -29.78 -1.81 12.38
N VAL A 406 -28.62 -1.17 12.51
CA VAL A 406 -28.32 0.14 11.93
C VAL A 406 -27.66 -0.06 10.58
N LEU A 407 -28.42 0.10 9.49
CA LEU A 407 -27.93 -0.04 8.11
C LEU A 407 -27.32 1.28 7.59
N ARG A 408 -26.40 1.84 8.36
CA ARG A 408 -25.68 3.07 8.06
C ARG A 408 -24.21 2.90 8.37
N GLY A 409 -23.35 3.23 7.40
CA GLY A 409 -21.90 3.18 7.57
C GLY A 409 -21.40 4.30 8.49
N LEU A 410 -20.27 4.09 9.16
CA LEU A 410 -19.70 5.08 10.09
C LEU A 410 -19.38 6.40 9.39
N GLY A 411 -19.00 6.37 8.09
CA GLY A 411 -18.71 7.57 7.31
C GLY A 411 -19.95 8.43 6.97
N GLU A 412 -21.16 7.93 7.22
CA GLU A 412 -22.39 8.71 7.08
C GLU A 412 -22.65 9.62 8.29
N ALA A 413 -21.99 9.36 9.42
CA ALA A 413 -22.07 10.22 10.59
C ALA A 413 -21.18 11.45 10.42
N ASP A 414 -21.75 12.65 10.60
CA ASP A 414 -21.02 13.90 10.39
C ASP A 414 -19.78 14.00 11.27
N ALA A 415 -19.86 13.59 12.54
CA ALA A 415 -18.75 13.61 13.48
C ALA A 415 -17.57 12.72 13.03
N VAL A 416 -17.85 11.60 12.35
CA VAL A 416 -16.83 10.72 11.77
C VAL A 416 -16.29 11.27 10.45
N ALA A 417 -17.17 11.73 9.56
CA ALA A 417 -16.77 12.30 8.28
C ALA A 417 -15.86 13.54 8.44
N GLU A 418 -16.03 14.31 9.50
CA GLU A 418 -15.21 15.49 9.87
C GLU A 418 -13.75 15.17 10.21
N LEU A 419 -13.42 13.92 10.52
CA LEU A 419 -12.04 13.52 10.79
C LEU A 419 -11.17 13.49 9.52
N PHE A 420 -11.75 13.16 8.38
CA PHE A 420 -10.99 12.89 7.15
C PHE A 420 -10.25 14.12 6.59
N PRO A 421 -10.83 15.35 6.57
CA PRO A 421 -10.05 16.54 6.23
C PRO A 421 -8.84 16.77 7.15
N GLY A 422 -8.97 16.44 8.45
CA GLY A 422 -7.87 16.51 9.41
C GLY A 422 -6.70 15.59 9.07
N TYR A 423 -6.98 14.41 8.50
CA TYR A 423 -5.93 13.48 8.07
C TYR A 423 -5.12 14.01 6.87
N LEU A 424 -5.72 14.80 5.98
CA LEU A 424 -4.97 15.49 4.94
C LEU A 424 -4.12 16.63 5.51
N LYS A 425 -4.64 17.41 6.44
CA LYS A 425 -3.89 18.50 7.10
C LYS A 425 -2.66 17.98 7.82
N ALA A 426 -2.73 16.78 8.40
CA ALA A 426 -1.58 16.12 9.04
C ALA A 426 -0.41 15.83 8.09
N LEU A 427 -0.60 15.92 6.77
CA LEU A 427 0.48 15.79 5.78
C LEU A 427 1.39 17.02 5.74
N ASP A 428 0.94 18.16 6.22
CA ASP A 428 1.72 19.40 6.24
C ASP A 428 2.49 19.57 7.55
N GLU A 429 2.27 18.68 8.54
CA GLU A 429 2.93 18.68 9.84
C GLU A 429 4.16 17.76 9.91
N VAL A 430 4.41 16.98 8.84
CA VAL A 430 5.52 16.04 8.70
C VAL A 430 6.51 16.58 7.66
#